data_7c29341ca5b041dd1211a5efe98e0790
#
_entry.id   7c29341ca5b041dd1211a5efe98e0790
#
_cell.length_a   1.000
_cell.length_b   1.000
_cell.length_c   1.000
_cell.angle_alpha   90.00
_cell.angle_beta   90.00
_cell.angle_gamma   90.00
#
_symmetry.space_group_name_H-M   'P 1'
#
loop_
_entity.id
_entity.type
_entity.pdbx_description
1 polymer ?
#
loop_
_entity_poly.entity_id
_entity_poly.type
_entity_poly.pdbx_seq_one_letter_code
_entity_poly.pdbx_strand_id
1 'polypeptide(L)'
;KKEIQFKRYSIFFEYLKNKEFENILLCDSRDIYFQSNPFDYKYKELINFFLEDKKIKDCPYNSNWILKTYGEEGYKNINENIILCSGTVLGNKEKIMEYLDLITRYVSTYKYKKKLKYLITFRPDPEGRGCDQAHANYLIHNSKIKNFELYSNSKGPVATVFYLKKIIFDKNSFLINEDGKPYKIVHQYDKRWNEFRESVEKFKTYLNI
;
A
#
# COMPACT_ATOMS: atom_id res chain seq x y z
N LYS A 1 -6.41 -9.87 -17.09
CA LYS A 1 -5.29 -9.80 -16.09
C LYS A 1 -4.91 -8.36 -15.66
N LYS A 2 -5.10 -7.32 -16.47
CA LYS A 2 -4.67 -5.93 -16.17
C LYS A 2 -5.58 -5.16 -15.20
N GLU A 3 -6.76 -5.65 -14.89
CA GLU A 3 -7.74 -4.93 -14.05
C GLU A 3 -7.81 -5.40 -12.59
N ILE A 4 -7.13 -6.48 -12.21
CA ILE A 4 -7.28 -7.09 -10.89
C ILE A 4 -6.90 -6.12 -9.75
N GLN A 5 -5.85 -5.32 -9.94
CA GLN A 5 -5.39 -4.36 -8.96
C GLN A 5 -6.41 -3.25 -8.68
N PHE A 6 -7.30 -2.93 -9.62
CA PHE A 6 -8.41 -2.01 -9.38
C PHE A 6 -9.65 -2.72 -8.85
N LYS A 7 -9.91 -3.94 -9.34
CA LYS A 7 -11.08 -4.72 -8.91
C LYS A 7 -10.96 -5.19 -7.46
N ARG A 8 -9.73 -5.35 -6.94
CA ARG A 8 -9.51 -5.84 -5.57
C ARG A 8 -10.28 -5.01 -4.53
N TYR A 9 -10.34 -3.70 -4.69
CA TYR A 9 -11.02 -2.83 -3.73
C TYR A 9 -12.52 -3.08 -3.65
N SER A 10 -13.19 -3.17 -4.80
CA SER A 10 -14.62 -3.50 -4.84
C SER A 10 -14.90 -4.94 -4.40
N ILE A 11 -14.01 -5.89 -4.71
CA ILE A 11 -14.13 -7.28 -4.26
C ILE A 11 -13.97 -7.35 -2.74
N PHE A 12 -12.99 -6.69 -2.16
CA PHE A 12 -12.81 -6.62 -0.71
C PHE A 12 -14.00 -5.95 -0.03
N PHE A 13 -14.49 -4.84 -0.59
CA PHE A 13 -15.67 -4.15 -0.06
C PHE A 13 -16.89 -5.09 0.02
N GLU A 14 -17.24 -5.77 -1.09
CA GLU A 14 -18.37 -6.69 -1.11
C GLU A 14 -18.16 -7.91 -0.20
N TYR A 15 -16.94 -8.45 -0.13
CA TYR A 15 -16.64 -9.57 0.75
C TYR A 15 -16.77 -9.19 2.24
N LEU A 16 -16.27 -8.03 2.64
CA LEU A 16 -16.24 -7.58 4.02
C LEU A 16 -17.60 -7.05 4.52
N LYS A 17 -18.49 -6.64 3.62
CA LYS A 17 -19.77 -6.03 3.94
C LYS A 17 -20.59 -6.86 4.94
N ASN A 18 -20.62 -8.18 4.76
CA ASN A 18 -21.40 -9.11 5.56
C ASN A 18 -20.55 -9.94 6.54
N LYS A 19 -19.34 -9.50 6.87
CA LYS A 19 -18.44 -10.17 7.80
C LYS A 19 -18.31 -9.35 9.08
N GLU A 20 -18.22 -10.02 10.21
CA GLU A 20 -18.02 -9.38 11.51
C GLU A 20 -16.56 -9.55 11.93
N PHE A 21 -15.73 -8.62 11.52
CA PHE A 21 -14.34 -8.50 11.94
C PHE A 21 -14.16 -7.19 12.71
N GLU A 22 -13.38 -7.21 13.75
CA GLU A 22 -13.02 -5.99 14.49
C GLU A 22 -11.95 -5.21 13.73
N ASN A 23 -10.86 -5.88 13.39
CA ASN A 23 -9.72 -5.31 12.70
C ASN A 23 -9.43 -6.07 11.40
N ILE A 24 -9.01 -5.35 10.38
CA ILE A 24 -8.77 -5.87 9.05
C ILE A 24 -7.41 -5.39 8.55
N LEU A 25 -6.61 -6.31 8.05
CA LEU A 25 -5.41 -6.03 7.28
C LEU A 25 -5.70 -6.34 5.80
N LEU A 26 -5.63 -5.31 4.97
CA LEU A 26 -5.56 -5.46 3.52
C LEU A 26 -4.09 -5.54 3.12
N CYS A 27 -3.68 -6.60 2.45
CA CYS A 27 -2.30 -6.75 2.02
C CYS A 27 -2.17 -7.45 0.66
N ASP A 28 -1.03 -7.23 0.00
CA ASP A 28 -0.64 -8.02 -1.16
C ASP A 28 -0.35 -9.47 -0.70
N SER A 29 -0.52 -10.44 -1.61
CA SER A 29 -0.47 -11.86 -1.23
C SER A 29 0.84 -12.55 -1.62
N ARG A 30 1.64 -11.95 -2.50
CA ARG A 30 2.79 -12.63 -3.09
C ARG A 30 4.12 -12.31 -2.43
N ASP A 31 4.35 -11.04 -2.16
CA ASP A 31 5.63 -10.45 -1.77
C ASP A 31 5.61 -9.90 -0.33
N ILE A 32 4.91 -10.62 0.53
CA ILE A 32 4.74 -10.28 1.94
C ILE A 32 5.01 -11.50 2.82
N TYR A 33 5.61 -11.29 3.97
CA TYR A 33 5.63 -12.27 5.05
C TYR A 33 5.47 -11.60 6.42
N PHE A 34 5.04 -12.39 7.40
CA PHE A 34 4.76 -11.93 8.76
C PHE A 34 5.86 -12.44 9.68
N GLN A 35 6.47 -11.54 10.42
CA GLN A 35 7.43 -11.89 11.46
C GLN A 35 6.73 -12.13 12.81
N SER A 36 5.57 -11.52 13.01
CA SER A 36 4.68 -11.76 14.15
C SER A 36 3.28 -11.23 13.85
N ASN A 37 2.33 -11.48 14.74
CA ASN A 37 0.95 -11.00 14.58
C ASN A 37 0.91 -9.46 14.47
N PRO A 38 0.45 -8.89 13.34
CA PRO A 38 0.39 -7.44 13.15
C PRO A 38 -0.65 -6.77 14.06
N PHE A 39 -1.66 -7.49 14.51
CA PHE A 39 -2.71 -6.95 15.38
C PHE A 39 -2.26 -6.74 16.83
N ASP A 40 -1.12 -7.30 17.24
CA ASP A 40 -0.53 -7.08 18.57
C ASP A 40 0.21 -5.72 18.68
N TYR A 41 0.33 -4.96 17.60
CA TYR A 41 0.93 -3.64 17.62
C TYR A 41 -0.10 -2.60 18.09
N LYS A 42 0.32 -1.69 18.97
CA LYS A 42 -0.55 -0.60 19.46
C LYS A 42 -0.61 0.52 18.43
N TYR A 43 -1.60 0.47 17.57
CA TYR A 43 -1.86 1.51 16.58
C TYR A 43 -2.48 2.75 17.24
N LYS A 44 -2.19 3.94 16.69
CA LYS A 44 -2.67 5.21 17.24
C LYS A 44 -4.07 5.57 16.75
N GLU A 45 -4.37 5.24 15.50
CA GLU A 45 -5.61 5.62 14.85
C GLU A 45 -6.39 4.41 14.34
N LEU A 46 -7.64 4.65 13.99
CA LEU A 46 -8.57 3.61 13.53
C LEU A 46 -8.23 3.05 12.14
N ILE A 47 -7.48 3.81 11.33
CA ILE A 47 -6.89 3.33 10.06
C ILE A 47 -5.45 3.79 9.93
N ASN A 48 -4.59 2.89 9.48
CA ASN A 48 -3.15 3.05 9.48
C ASN A 48 -2.57 2.69 8.12
N PHE A 49 -1.74 3.58 7.61
CA PHE A 49 -1.05 3.44 6.34
C PHE A 49 0.47 3.44 6.56
N PHE A 50 1.18 2.79 5.65
CA PHE A 50 2.61 2.58 5.79
C PHE A 50 3.37 3.22 4.63
N LEU A 51 4.38 4.01 4.98
CA LEU A 51 5.16 4.79 4.02
C LEU A 51 6.38 4.01 3.54
N GLU A 52 6.84 4.34 2.33
CA GLU A 52 8.13 3.94 1.80
C GLU A 52 9.21 4.98 2.18
N ASP A 53 10.51 4.74 1.88
CA ASP A 53 11.59 5.70 2.19
C ASP A 53 11.93 6.63 1.02
N LYS A 54 10.95 7.00 0.22
CA LYS A 54 11.16 7.81 -0.98
C LYS A 54 10.03 8.83 -1.18
N LYS A 55 10.37 10.05 -1.58
CA LYS A 55 9.37 11.04 -1.99
C LYS A 55 8.75 10.67 -3.34
N ILE A 56 7.52 11.10 -3.54
CA ILE A 56 6.78 10.88 -4.81
C ILE A 56 7.58 11.47 -5.97
N LYS A 57 8.06 12.71 -5.86
CA LYS A 57 8.83 13.38 -6.93
C LYS A 57 10.13 12.66 -7.29
N ASP A 58 10.74 11.97 -6.36
CA ASP A 58 12.01 11.26 -6.56
C ASP A 58 11.82 9.86 -7.16
N CYS A 59 10.56 9.43 -7.35
CA CYS A 59 10.21 8.14 -7.92
C CYS A 59 9.53 8.31 -9.28
N PRO A 60 10.22 8.02 -10.41
CA PRO A 60 9.65 8.18 -11.76
C PRO A 60 8.33 7.42 -11.95
N TYR A 61 8.19 6.25 -11.34
CA TYR A 61 6.98 5.43 -11.43
C TYR A 61 5.79 6.12 -10.74
N ASN A 62 5.93 6.51 -9.46
CA ASN A 62 4.86 7.14 -8.69
C ASN A 62 4.51 8.53 -9.28
N SER A 63 5.50 9.33 -9.66
CA SER A 63 5.28 10.60 -10.37
C SER A 63 4.43 10.40 -11.63
N ASN A 64 4.83 9.46 -12.49
CA ASN A 64 4.12 9.19 -13.74
C ASN A 64 2.69 8.65 -13.50
N TRP A 65 2.48 7.78 -12.51
CA TRP A 65 1.15 7.26 -12.19
C TRP A 65 0.21 8.38 -11.72
N ILE A 66 0.70 9.29 -10.87
CA ILE A 66 -0.08 10.41 -10.35
C ILE A 66 -0.36 11.43 -11.46
N LEU A 67 0.65 11.81 -12.25
CA LEU A 67 0.49 12.71 -13.40
C LEU A 67 -0.56 12.15 -14.39
N LYS A 68 -0.51 10.88 -14.73
CA LYS A 68 -1.48 10.25 -15.62
C LYS A 68 -2.90 10.22 -15.06
N THR A 69 -3.04 10.11 -13.75
CA THR A 69 -4.33 9.93 -13.09
C THR A 69 -4.98 11.27 -12.72
N TYR A 70 -4.20 12.21 -12.22
CA TYR A 70 -4.66 13.46 -11.62
C TYR A 70 -4.12 14.73 -12.30
N GLY A 71 -3.23 14.60 -13.30
CA GLY A 71 -2.62 15.71 -14.01
C GLY A 71 -1.59 16.48 -13.17
N GLU A 72 -1.11 17.59 -13.73
CA GLU A 72 -0.08 18.44 -13.11
C GLU A 72 -0.53 19.03 -11.76
N GLU A 73 -1.77 19.49 -11.67
CA GLU A 73 -2.30 20.07 -10.43
C GLU A 73 -2.33 19.02 -9.30
N GLY A 74 -2.91 17.85 -9.57
CA GLY A 74 -2.96 16.77 -8.58
C GLY A 74 -1.58 16.27 -8.18
N TYR A 75 -0.62 16.29 -9.10
CA TYR A 75 0.78 15.95 -8.82
C TYR A 75 1.45 16.99 -7.92
N LYS A 76 1.35 18.27 -8.25
CA LYS A 76 1.95 19.38 -7.49
C LYS A 76 1.47 19.40 -6.03
N ASN A 77 0.22 19.03 -5.80
CA ASN A 77 -0.35 19.03 -4.44
C ASN A 77 0.29 17.98 -3.51
N ILE A 78 0.85 16.91 -4.05
CA ILE A 78 1.33 15.78 -3.21
C ILE A 78 2.77 15.32 -3.51
N ASN A 79 3.46 15.88 -4.48
CA ASN A 79 4.75 15.39 -4.96
C ASN A 79 5.88 15.44 -3.92
N GLU A 80 5.80 16.33 -2.93
CA GLU A 80 6.77 16.45 -1.83
C GLU A 80 6.55 15.40 -0.73
N ASN A 81 5.39 14.73 -0.71
CA ASN A 81 5.10 13.73 0.30
C ASN A 81 5.89 12.43 0.05
N ILE A 82 6.06 11.68 1.13
CA ILE A 82 6.61 10.31 1.06
C ILE A 82 5.56 9.39 0.43
N ILE A 83 6.02 8.46 -0.40
CA ILE A 83 5.16 7.46 -1.03
C ILE A 83 4.47 6.63 0.04
N LEU A 84 3.15 6.53 -0.07
CA LEU A 84 2.33 5.60 0.68
C LEU A 84 2.26 4.28 -0.10
N CYS A 85 2.59 3.18 0.54
CA CYS A 85 2.45 1.85 -0.06
C CYS A 85 0.99 1.40 -0.05
N SER A 86 0.42 1.12 -1.22
CA SER A 86 -0.96 0.64 -1.33
C SER A 86 -1.12 -0.87 -1.05
N GLY A 87 -0.01 -1.56 -0.89
CA GLY A 87 0.02 -3.02 -0.66
C GLY A 87 -0.20 -3.45 0.79
N THR A 88 -0.30 -2.49 1.73
CA THR A 88 -0.58 -2.77 3.15
C THR A 88 -1.39 -1.63 3.76
N VAL A 89 -2.57 -1.96 4.30
CA VAL A 89 -3.44 -1.05 5.04
C VAL A 89 -4.08 -1.80 6.20
N LEU A 90 -4.02 -1.28 7.41
CA LEU A 90 -4.60 -1.90 8.59
C LEU A 90 -5.55 -0.94 9.31
N GLY A 91 -6.72 -1.42 9.72
CA GLY A 91 -7.66 -0.60 10.46
C GLY A 91 -8.83 -1.40 11.01
N ASN A 92 -9.70 -0.72 11.75
CA ASN A 92 -10.98 -1.32 12.12
C ASN A 92 -11.89 -1.46 10.89
N LYS A 93 -12.89 -2.32 10.99
CA LYS A 93 -13.80 -2.63 9.86
C LYS A 93 -14.45 -1.37 9.30
N GLU A 94 -14.96 -0.48 10.13
CA GLU A 94 -15.65 0.73 9.69
C GLU A 94 -14.77 1.60 8.78
N LYS A 95 -13.55 1.89 9.24
CA LYS A 95 -12.59 2.71 8.49
C LYS A 95 -12.03 2.04 7.25
N ILE A 96 -11.82 0.73 7.29
CA ILE A 96 -11.44 -0.04 6.11
C ILE A 96 -12.57 0.00 5.06
N MET A 97 -13.83 -0.11 5.47
CA MET A 97 -14.97 0.00 4.55
C MET A 97 -15.09 1.41 3.96
N GLU A 98 -14.89 2.47 4.76
CA GLU A 98 -14.83 3.86 4.29
C GLU A 98 -13.74 4.03 3.22
N TYR A 99 -12.53 3.51 3.48
CA TYR A 99 -11.42 3.55 2.55
C TYR A 99 -11.72 2.81 1.25
N LEU A 100 -12.26 1.58 1.34
CA LEU A 100 -12.57 0.73 0.18
C LEU A 100 -13.67 1.36 -0.70
N ASP A 101 -14.69 1.95 -0.10
CA ASP A 101 -15.74 2.66 -0.83
C ASP A 101 -15.16 3.88 -1.55
N LEU A 102 -14.39 4.69 -0.85
CA LEU A 102 -13.81 5.89 -1.42
C LEU A 102 -12.85 5.59 -2.56
N ILE A 103 -11.89 4.68 -2.39
CA ILE A 103 -10.93 4.33 -3.45
C ILE A 103 -11.64 3.69 -4.65
N THR A 104 -12.68 2.88 -4.42
CA THR A 104 -13.49 2.28 -5.51
C THR A 104 -14.19 3.35 -6.34
N ARG A 105 -14.75 4.39 -5.71
CA ARG A 105 -15.36 5.52 -6.41
C ARG A 105 -14.34 6.29 -7.25
N TYR A 106 -13.15 6.58 -6.73
CA TYR A 106 -12.10 7.27 -7.46
C TYR A 106 -11.57 6.45 -8.65
N VAL A 107 -11.35 5.15 -8.47
CA VAL A 107 -10.98 4.23 -9.55
C VAL A 107 -12.05 4.18 -10.63
N SER A 108 -13.33 4.10 -10.26
CA SER A 108 -14.45 4.06 -11.20
C SER A 108 -14.55 5.35 -12.01
N THR A 109 -14.39 6.51 -11.38
CA THR A 109 -14.37 7.82 -12.04
C THR A 109 -13.21 7.93 -13.03
N TYR A 110 -12.03 7.45 -12.67
CA TYR A 110 -10.86 7.42 -13.55
C TYR A 110 -11.11 6.54 -14.77
N LYS A 111 -11.65 5.34 -14.60
CA LYS A 111 -12.02 4.45 -15.71
C LYS A 111 -13.05 5.07 -16.65
N TYR A 112 -14.04 5.73 -16.11
CA TYR A 112 -15.04 6.44 -16.91
C TYR A 112 -14.43 7.53 -17.76
N LYS A 113 -13.58 8.38 -17.19
CA LYS A 113 -12.86 9.45 -17.92
C LYS A 113 -11.97 8.88 -19.02
N LYS A 114 -11.26 7.76 -18.76
CA LYS A 114 -10.46 7.06 -19.78
C LYS A 114 -11.30 6.55 -20.93
N LYS A 115 -12.45 5.95 -20.65
CA LYS A 115 -13.37 5.45 -21.67
C LYS A 115 -13.89 6.60 -22.54
N LEU A 116 -14.26 7.72 -21.94
CA LEU A 116 -14.72 8.91 -22.65
C LEU A 116 -13.61 9.48 -23.55
N LYS A 117 -12.38 9.59 -23.05
CA LYS A 117 -11.22 10.03 -23.84
C LYS A 117 -10.97 9.11 -25.04
N TYR A 118 -11.06 7.79 -24.87
CA TYR A 118 -10.93 6.83 -25.98
C TYR A 118 -12.01 7.04 -27.04
N LEU A 119 -13.26 7.25 -26.65
CA LEU A 119 -14.37 7.50 -27.58
C LEU A 119 -14.16 8.78 -28.42
N ILE A 120 -13.46 9.78 -27.85
CA ILE A 120 -13.18 11.04 -28.56
C ILE A 120 -11.91 10.94 -29.42
N THR A 121 -10.86 10.29 -28.91
CA THR A 121 -9.53 10.32 -29.55
C THR A 121 -9.21 9.06 -30.35
N PHE A 122 -9.98 7.98 -30.16
CA PHE A 122 -9.71 6.63 -30.69
C PHE A 122 -8.31 6.08 -30.35
N ARG A 123 -7.61 6.69 -29.36
CA ARG A 123 -6.31 6.26 -28.91
C ARG A 123 -6.45 5.51 -27.59
N PRO A 124 -6.07 4.22 -27.53
CA PRO A 124 -6.05 3.49 -26.26
C PRO A 124 -5.01 4.15 -25.34
N ASP A 125 -5.45 4.52 -24.15
CA ASP A 125 -4.54 4.93 -23.10
C ASP A 125 -4.13 3.66 -22.31
N PRO A 126 -2.88 3.18 -22.43
CA PRO A 126 -2.47 1.95 -21.80
C PRO A 126 -2.61 2.09 -20.27
N GLU A 127 -3.38 1.20 -19.67
CA GLU A 127 -3.49 1.11 -18.22
C GLU A 127 -2.10 0.82 -17.63
N GLY A 128 -1.55 1.77 -16.89
CA GLY A 128 -0.30 1.58 -16.17
C GLY A 128 -0.51 0.70 -14.94
N ARG A 129 0.39 -0.25 -14.70
CA ARG A 129 0.52 -0.86 -13.37
C ARG A 129 0.76 0.26 -12.34
N GLY A 130 0.20 0.12 -11.12
CA GLY A 130 0.48 1.02 -10.01
C GLY A 130 -0.42 2.26 -9.93
N CYS A 131 -1.38 2.46 -10.86
CA CYS A 131 -2.35 3.55 -10.73
C CYS A 131 -3.24 3.42 -9.48
N ASP A 132 -3.40 2.22 -8.93
CA ASP A 132 -4.02 1.99 -7.63
C ASP A 132 -3.24 2.67 -6.50
N GLN A 133 -1.92 2.61 -6.52
CA GLN A 133 -1.06 3.35 -5.58
C GLN A 133 -1.17 4.87 -5.80
N ALA A 134 -1.34 5.35 -7.03
CA ALA A 134 -1.60 6.77 -7.30
C ALA A 134 -2.90 7.23 -6.63
N HIS A 135 -3.98 6.42 -6.71
CA HIS A 135 -5.23 6.72 -6.03
C HIS A 135 -5.06 6.76 -4.50
N ALA A 136 -4.39 5.75 -3.91
CA ALA A 136 -4.15 5.71 -2.48
C ALA A 136 -3.36 6.94 -2.00
N ASN A 137 -2.24 7.27 -2.66
CA ASN A 137 -1.43 8.45 -2.35
C ASN A 137 -2.25 9.75 -2.45
N TYR A 138 -3.02 9.91 -3.54
CA TYR A 138 -3.83 11.11 -3.75
C TYR A 138 -4.90 11.28 -2.66
N LEU A 139 -5.60 10.20 -2.30
CA LEU A 139 -6.66 10.24 -1.29
C LEU A 139 -6.11 10.62 0.09
N ILE A 140 -5.03 9.99 0.50
CA ILE A 140 -4.50 10.16 1.84
C ILE A 140 -3.77 11.50 1.99
N HIS A 141 -2.88 11.85 1.06
CA HIS A 141 -2.14 13.12 1.13
C HIS A 141 -3.01 14.37 0.90
N ASN A 142 -4.19 14.23 0.32
CA ASN A 142 -5.20 15.29 0.26
C ASN A 142 -6.25 15.20 1.39
N SER A 143 -6.02 14.41 2.42
CA SER A 143 -6.90 14.26 3.60
C SER A 143 -8.36 13.96 3.24
N LYS A 144 -8.58 13.12 2.21
CA LYS A 144 -9.94 12.69 1.82
C LYS A 144 -10.52 11.67 2.78
N ILE A 145 -9.67 11.05 3.60
CA ILE A 145 -10.02 10.25 4.77
C ILE A 145 -9.51 11.00 6.00
N LYS A 146 -10.21 10.91 7.10
CA LYS A 146 -9.83 11.52 8.39
C LYS A 146 -9.51 10.45 9.42
N ASN A 147 -8.81 10.85 10.48
CA ASN A 147 -8.45 9.98 11.62
C ASN A 147 -7.63 8.77 11.16
N PHE A 148 -6.56 9.06 10.43
CA PHE A 148 -5.58 8.07 9.99
C PHE A 148 -4.20 8.38 10.56
N GLU A 149 -3.35 7.35 10.65
CA GLU A 149 -1.93 7.49 10.98
C GLU A 149 -1.06 7.05 9.80
N LEU A 150 0.02 7.78 9.57
CA LEU A 150 1.08 7.43 8.62
C LEU A 150 2.29 6.93 9.38
N TYR A 151 2.61 5.65 9.25
CA TYR A 151 3.80 5.08 9.85
C TYR A 151 4.98 5.16 8.90
N SER A 152 6.07 5.79 9.36
CA SER A 152 7.32 5.78 8.61
C SER A 152 7.88 4.37 8.50
N ASN A 153 8.54 4.10 7.38
CA ASN A 153 9.16 2.81 7.13
C ASN A 153 10.24 2.48 8.18
N SER A 154 11.00 3.49 8.64
CA SER A 154 12.09 3.31 9.61
C SER A 154 11.65 3.02 11.06
N LYS A 155 10.42 3.36 11.45
CA LYS A 155 9.92 3.25 12.85
C LYS A 155 8.58 2.54 12.98
N GLY A 156 7.87 2.33 11.90
CA GLY A 156 6.57 1.67 11.88
C GLY A 156 6.66 0.15 12.09
N PRO A 157 5.52 -0.52 12.19
CA PRO A 157 5.45 -1.97 12.33
C PRO A 157 5.57 -2.73 11.00
N VAL A 158 5.52 -2.04 9.87
CA VAL A 158 5.60 -2.61 8.52
C VAL A 158 6.82 -2.07 7.80
N ALA A 159 7.64 -2.97 7.28
CA ALA A 159 8.76 -2.64 6.40
C ALA A 159 8.35 -2.83 4.94
N THR A 160 8.32 -1.76 4.15
CA THR A 160 8.24 -1.84 2.68
C THR A 160 9.66 -1.72 2.13
N VAL A 161 10.27 -2.88 1.82
CA VAL A 161 11.73 -2.97 1.74
C VAL A 161 12.34 -2.50 0.42
N PHE A 162 11.55 -2.26 -0.61
CA PHE A 162 12.10 -1.84 -1.91
C PHE A 162 12.96 -0.57 -1.82
N TYR A 163 12.53 0.42 -1.07
CA TYR A 163 13.28 1.66 -0.81
C TYR A 163 13.82 1.77 0.60
N LEU A 164 13.77 0.69 1.40
CA LEU A 164 14.29 0.69 2.76
C LEU A 164 15.80 0.98 2.75
N LYS A 165 16.19 2.06 3.45
CA LYS A 165 17.57 2.55 3.42
C LYS A 165 18.55 1.65 4.17
N LYS A 166 18.09 1.07 5.27
CA LYS A 166 18.91 0.19 6.11
C LYS A 166 18.21 -1.12 6.34
N ILE A 167 18.88 -2.22 6.02
CA ILE A 167 18.43 -3.57 6.33
C ILE A 167 19.29 -4.06 7.47
N ILE A 168 18.66 -4.31 8.61
CA ILE A 168 19.31 -4.81 9.81
C ILE A 168 18.50 -6.01 10.30
N PHE A 169 19.16 -7.16 10.39
CA PHE A 169 18.59 -8.36 11.01
C PHE A 169 19.17 -8.53 12.41
N ASP A 170 18.33 -8.96 13.34
CA ASP A 170 18.80 -9.40 14.66
C ASP A 170 19.41 -10.81 14.58
N LYS A 171 19.94 -11.31 15.73
CA LYS A 171 20.54 -12.66 15.85
C LYS A 171 19.55 -13.81 15.55
N ASN A 172 18.27 -13.52 15.50
CA ASN A 172 17.21 -14.46 15.18
C ASN A 172 16.65 -14.26 13.77
N SER A 173 17.36 -13.57 12.88
CA SER A 173 16.96 -13.27 11.50
C SER A 173 15.64 -12.46 11.37
N PHE A 174 15.23 -11.75 12.43
CA PHE A 174 14.14 -10.76 12.32
C PHE A 174 14.69 -9.47 11.71
N LEU A 175 14.04 -8.94 10.69
CA LEU A 175 14.26 -7.58 10.26
C LEU A 175 13.79 -6.64 11.37
N ILE A 176 14.68 -5.74 11.79
CA ILE A 176 14.40 -4.76 12.85
C ILE A 176 14.42 -3.33 12.31
N ASN A 177 13.62 -2.46 12.93
CA ASN A 177 13.57 -1.03 12.62
C ASN A 177 14.70 -0.25 13.30
N GLU A 178 14.76 1.07 13.08
CA GLU A 178 15.80 1.93 13.67
C GLU A 178 15.76 1.98 15.20
N ASP A 179 14.64 1.66 15.82
CA ASP A 179 14.50 1.56 17.28
C ASP A 179 14.90 0.17 17.82
N GLY A 180 15.43 -0.72 16.97
CA GLY A 180 15.81 -2.10 17.32
C GLY A 180 14.64 -3.05 17.52
N LYS A 181 13.43 -2.67 17.10
CA LYS A 181 12.22 -3.48 17.25
C LYS A 181 11.92 -4.28 15.98
N PRO A 182 11.57 -5.57 16.09
CA PRO A 182 11.14 -6.35 14.93
C PRO A 182 9.92 -5.74 14.24
N TYR A 183 9.97 -5.64 12.91
CA TYR A 183 8.78 -5.38 12.14
C TYR A 183 7.77 -6.52 12.29
N LYS A 184 6.49 -6.21 12.24
CA LYS A 184 5.42 -7.20 12.21
C LYS A 184 5.27 -7.83 10.83
N ILE A 185 5.39 -6.99 9.80
CA ILE A 185 5.20 -7.34 8.39
C ILE A 185 6.42 -6.86 7.60
N VAL A 186 6.87 -7.69 6.67
CA VAL A 186 7.86 -7.35 5.64
C VAL A 186 7.22 -7.51 4.27
N HIS A 187 7.19 -6.42 3.50
CA HIS A 187 6.54 -6.33 2.20
C HIS A 187 7.53 -5.94 1.10
N GLN A 188 7.30 -6.42 -0.14
CA GLN A 188 8.15 -6.24 -1.32
C GLN A 188 9.55 -6.90 -1.20
N TYR A 189 9.66 -7.96 -0.41
CA TYR A 189 10.93 -8.68 -0.22
C TYR A 189 11.46 -9.29 -1.53
N ASP A 190 10.59 -9.61 -2.49
CA ASP A 190 10.95 -10.16 -3.79
C ASP A 190 11.84 -9.23 -4.62
N LYS A 191 11.79 -7.92 -4.38
CA LYS A 191 12.64 -6.91 -5.02
C LYS A 191 14.09 -6.93 -4.50
N ARG A 192 14.30 -7.54 -3.35
CA ARG A 192 15.59 -7.65 -2.68
C ARG A 192 15.85 -9.08 -2.20
N TRP A 193 15.45 -10.05 -2.98
CA TRP A 193 15.44 -11.48 -2.65
C TRP A 193 16.75 -11.97 -2.02
N ASN A 194 17.91 -11.59 -2.56
CA ASN A 194 19.20 -12.06 -2.07
C ASN A 194 19.47 -11.64 -0.61
N GLU A 195 18.90 -10.54 -0.15
CA GLU A 195 19.05 -10.03 1.21
C GLU A 195 18.01 -10.65 2.17
N PHE A 196 16.88 -11.11 1.65
CA PHE A 196 15.75 -11.58 2.46
C PHE A 196 15.53 -13.09 2.45
N ARG A 197 16.26 -13.83 1.59
CA ARG A 197 16.04 -15.27 1.37
C ARG A 197 16.01 -16.07 2.69
N GLU A 198 17.03 -15.92 3.54
CA GLU A 198 17.14 -16.64 4.80
C GLU A 198 15.98 -16.33 5.75
N SER A 199 15.65 -15.05 5.91
CA SER A 199 14.52 -14.61 6.73
C SER A 199 13.20 -15.17 6.20
N VAL A 200 12.96 -15.11 4.90
CA VAL A 200 11.74 -15.65 4.28
C VAL A 200 11.62 -17.16 4.47
N GLU A 201 12.69 -17.91 4.26
CA GLU A 201 12.70 -19.38 4.44
C GLU A 201 12.37 -19.73 5.89
N LYS A 202 12.94 -19.03 6.86
CA LYS A 202 12.64 -19.20 8.27
C LYS A 202 11.14 -18.99 8.59
N PHE A 203 10.56 -17.86 8.15
CA PHE A 203 9.18 -17.51 8.51
C PHE A 203 8.13 -18.29 7.71
N LYS A 204 8.43 -18.78 6.53
CA LYS A 204 7.55 -19.71 5.79
C LYS A 204 7.37 -21.04 6.52
N THR A 205 8.42 -21.54 7.16
CA THR A 205 8.37 -22.80 7.92
C THR A 205 7.46 -22.69 9.15
N TYR A 206 7.34 -21.51 9.78
CA TYR A 206 6.44 -21.30 10.91
C TYR A 206 4.96 -21.23 10.52
N LEU A 207 4.64 -20.91 9.27
CA LEU A 207 3.25 -20.75 8.81
C LEU A 207 2.64 -22.04 8.25
N ASN A 208 3.40 -23.14 8.13
CA ASN A 208 2.94 -24.40 7.54
C ASN A 208 2.14 -24.22 6.22
N ILE A 209 2.61 -23.29 5.32
CA ILE A 209 2.01 -23.02 4.03
C ILE A 209 2.86 -23.64 2.93
#